data_2505864bfbf14c61ce6dca600894cfc4
#
_entry.id   2505864bfbf14c61ce6dca600894cfc4
#
_cell.length_a   1.000
_cell.length_b   1.000
_cell.length_c   1.000
_cell.angle_alpha   90.00
_cell.angle_beta   90.00
_cell.angle_gamma   90.00
#
_symmetry.space_group_name_H-M   'P 1'
#
loop_
_entity.id
_entity.type
_entity.pdbx_description
1 polymer ?
#
loop_
_entity_poly.entity_id
_entity_poly.type
_entity_poly.pdbx_seq_one_letter_code
_entity_poly.pdbx_strand_id
1 'polypeptide(L)'
;MSKSMDNLQKIQQSLTKRKRAESRFRWYGRIAIFIGLAAVMVLFTDIISKGHGAFQVSYIQLEVEYDQELIGVANMTDPAQLADGNWDAVPKAALRAKFTDVSGRRDKRKLYSLLSNGAGFDLKDRLIANPLLLGEQEHIWILADDDIDTYYKSWLDGEPYAARMSDKQIAWIGQLHNEGNIRLQFNSNLFTRGDSREPEQAGIRGAIMGSLFTLILTLLLSFPIGVSAAIYLEEFAPKNRWTDFIEVNINNLAAVPSIIFGLLGLAIFINFFHVPRSVPIVGGLVLTLMTLPTIIITSRAAIKSVPPSIREAALGMGASKYQVVLHHVLPLALPGMLTGAIIGMAQALGETAPLLMIGMVAFIVDIPAGFTDPATVLPVQIFLWADSPERAFIEKTSAAIMVLLSFLIVMNTTAVWLRKRLERRW
;
A
#
# COMPACT_ATOMS: atom_id res chain seq x y z
N MET A 1 -67.96 -14.30 -20.76
CA MET A 1 -67.71 -14.12 -19.33
C MET A 1 -67.09 -15.35 -18.66
N SER A 2 -67.47 -16.59 -18.97
CA SER A 2 -66.95 -17.83 -18.34
C SER A 2 -65.44 -18.08 -18.50
N LYS A 3 -64.86 -17.87 -19.72
CA LYS A 3 -63.46 -18.10 -20.03
C LYS A 3 -62.49 -17.12 -19.33
N SER A 4 -62.93 -15.91 -19.03
CA SER A 4 -62.09 -14.90 -18.33
C SER A 4 -62.00 -15.19 -16.83
N MET A 5 -63.07 -15.76 -16.23
CA MET A 5 -63.06 -16.18 -14.83
C MET A 5 -62.19 -17.42 -14.59
N ASP A 6 -62.17 -18.39 -15.51
CA ASP A 6 -61.29 -19.57 -15.47
C ASP A 6 -59.81 -19.19 -15.56
N ASN A 7 -59.44 -18.20 -16.38
CA ASN A 7 -58.09 -17.67 -16.48
C ASN A 7 -57.64 -16.95 -15.22
N LEU A 8 -58.54 -16.18 -14.56
CA LEU A 8 -58.23 -15.51 -13.32
C LEU A 8 -57.99 -16.53 -12.15
N GLN A 9 -58.79 -17.61 -12.08
CA GLN A 9 -58.57 -18.66 -11.09
C GLN A 9 -57.22 -19.39 -11.34
N LYS A 10 -56.87 -19.73 -12.57
CA LYS A 10 -55.58 -20.35 -12.92
C LYS A 10 -54.37 -19.42 -12.58
N ILE A 11 -54.53 -18.12 -12.82
CA ILE A 11 -53.53 -17.13 -12.44
C ILE A 11 -53.36 -17.08 -10.91
N GLN A 12 -54.47 -17.03 -10.14
CA GLN A 12 -54.45 -17.01 -8.67
C GLN A 12 -53.83 -18.27 -8.10
N GLN A 13 -54.15 -19.46 -8.62
CA GLN A 13 -53.53 -20.73 -8.18
C GLN A 13 -52.04 -20.79 -8.47
N SER A 14 -51.57 -20.18 -9.61
CA SER A 14 -50.17 -20.14 -9.96
C SER A 14 -49.38 -19.09 -9.15
N LEU A 15 -50.03 -18.03 -8.63
CA LEU A 15 -49.40 -16.93 -7.90
C LEU A 15 -48.63 -17.41 -6.65
N THR A 16 -49.21 -18.34 -5.87
CA THR A 16 -48.57 -18.87 -4.69
C THR A 16 -47.28 -19.64 -4.99
N LYS A 17 -47.28 -20.43 -6.07
CA LYS A 17 -46.12 -21.18 -6.53
C LYS A 17 -45.03 -20.23 -7.06
N ARG A 18 -45.41 -19.19 -7.81
CA ARG A 18 -44.48 -18.16 -8.29
C ARG A 18 -43.86 -17.34 -7.16
N LYS A 19 -44.67 -16.89 -6.18
CA LYS A 19 -44.17 -16.18 -4.99
C LYS A 19 -43.21 -17.03 -4.16
N ARG A 20 -43.45 -18.32 -4.00
CA ARG A 20 -42.52 -19.24 -3.32
C ARG A 20 -41.23 -19.43 -4.12
N ALA A 21 -41.29 -19.52 -5.41
CA ALA A 21 -40.11 -19.61 -6.29
C ALA A 21 -39.29 -18.32 -6.21
N GLU A 22 -39.93 -17.15 -6.28
CA GLU A 22 -39.30 -15.84 -6.12
C GLU A 22 -38.66 -15.68 -4.72
N SER A 23 -39.37 -16.07 -3.67
CA SER A 23 -38.83 -16.05 -2.30
C SER A 23 -37.57 -16.91 -2.17
N ARG A 24 -37.59 -18.15 -2.71
CA ARG A 24 -36.39 -19.02 -2.73
C ARG A 24 -35.21 -18.37 -3.49
N PHE A 25 -35.48 -17.77 -4.65
CA PHE A 25 -34.46 -17.10 -5.45
C PHE A 25 -33.85 -15.91 -4.69
N ARG A 26 -34.68 -15.10 -4.01
CA ARG A 26 -34.22 -14.01 -3.15
C ARG A 26 -33.38 -14.53 -1.98
N TRP A 27 -33.76 -15.69 -1.40
CA TRP A 27 -32.98 -16.34 -0.34
C TRP A 27 -31.60 -16.81 -0.84
N TYR A 28 -31.51 -17.40 -2.03
CA TYR A 28 -30.21 -17.77 -2.62
C TYR A 28 -29.33 -16.56 -2.83
N GLY A 29 -29.87 -15.46 -3.30
CA GLY A 29 -29.12 -14.19 -3.43
C GLY A 29 -28.63 -13.67 -2.08
N ARG A 30 -29.48 -13.70 -1.04
CA ARG A 30 -29.07 -13.29 0.32
C ARG A 30 -27.97 -14.19 0.89
N ILE A 31 -28.09 -15.51 0.72
CA ILE A 31 -27.07 -16.47 1.17
C ILE A 31 -25.74 -16.22 0.42
N ALA A 32 -25.77 -16.01 -0.88
CA ALA A 32 -24.56 -15.71 -1.65
C ALA A 32 -23.86 -14.43 -1.17
N ILE A 33 -24.62 -13.37 -0.91
CA ILE A 33 -24.09 -12.12 -0.34
C ILE A 33 -23.49 -12.38 1.05
N PHE A 34 -24.20 -13.14 1.90
CA PHE A 34 -23.73 -13.46 3.25
C PHE A 34 -22.41 -14.26 3.22
N ILE A 35 -22.31 -15.25 2.33
CA ILE A 35 -21.08 -16.04 2.15
C ILE A 35 -19.93 -15.13 1.72
N GLY A 36 -20.16 -14.23 0.73
CA GLY A 36 -19.15 -13.27 0.30
C GLY A 36 -18.68 -12.35 1.42
N LEU A 37 -19.63 -11.78 2.19
CA LEU A 37 -19.30 -10.93 3.34
C LEU A 37 -18.57 -11.69 4.45
N ALA A 38 -18.97 -12.93 4.73
CA ALA A 38 -18.31 -13.77 5.72
C ALA A 38 -16.86 -14.09 5.31
N ALA A 39 -16.62 -14.41 4.04
CA ALA A 39 -15.27 -14.65 3.52
C ALA A 39 -14.37 -13.40 3.67
N VAL A 40 -14.90 -12.23 3.33
CA VAL A 40 -14.20 -10.95 3.51
C VAL A 40 -13.92 -10.70 5.00
N MET A 41 -14.89 -10.94 5.89
CA MET A 41 -14.71 -10.76 7.32
C MET A 41 -13.62 -11.68 7.89
N VAL A 42 -13.59 -12.95 7.49
CA VAL A 42 -12.53 -13.90 7.88
C VAL A 42 -11.16 -13.40 7.42
N LEU A 43 -11.05 -12.93 6.17
CA LEU A 43 -9.81 -12.37 5.64
C LEU A 43 -9.33 -11.16 6.46
N PHE A 44 -10.22 -10.20 6.74
CA PHE A 44 -9.87 -9.03 7.55
C PHE A 44 -9.46 -9.42 8.98
N THR A 45 -10.16 -10.37 9.59
CA THR A 45 -9.82 -10.85 10.93
C THR A 45 -8.43 -11.49 10.94
N ASP A 46 -8.09 -12.31 9.94
CA ASP A 46 -6.76 -12.93 9.82
C ASP A 46 -5.66 -11.87 9.64
N ILE A 47 -5.87 -10.89 8.75
CA ILE A 47 -4.91 -9.80 8.51
C ILE A 47 -4.70 -8.98 9.79
N ILE A 48 -5.78 -8.61 10.49
CA ILE A 48 -5.69 -7.79 11.71
C ILE A 48 -5.01 -8.59 12.83
N SER A 49 -5.39 -9.86 13.02
CA SER A 49 -4.82 -10.70 14.07
C SER A 49 -3.32 -10.92 13.89
N LYS A 50 -2.82 -11.03 12.65
CA LYS A 50 -1.40 -11.20 12.34
C LYS A 50 -0.65 -9.88 12.27
N GLY A 51 -1.32 -8.79 11.88
CA GLY A 51 -0.64 -7.51 11.61
C GLY A 51 -0.60 -6.54 12.78
N HIS A 52 -1.45 -6.70 13.80
CA HIS A 52 -1.50 -5.74 14.90
C HIS A 52 -0.20 -5.68 15.71
N GLY A 53 0.52 -6.81 15.83
CA GLY A 53 1.80 -6.87 16.51
C GLY A 53 2.89 -5.98 15.88
N ALA A 54 2.86 -5.79 14.54
CA ALA A 54 3.84 -4.96 13.87
C ALA A 54 3.79 -3.46 14.23
N PHE A 55 2.68 -2.97 14.79
CA PHE A 55 2.56 -1.60 15.29
C PHE A 55 3.26 -1.35 16.64
N GLN A 56 3.73 -2.41 17.25
CA GLN A 56 4.55 -2.36 18.46
C GLN A 56 5.86 -3.08 18.21
N VAL A 57 6.91 -2.69 18.89
CA VAL A 57 8.22 -3.32 18.82
C VAL A 57 8.91 -3.21 20.18
N SER A 58 9.71 -4.23 20.50
CA SER A 58 10.41 -4.33 21.78
C SER A 58 11.63 -3.43 21.79
N TYR A 59 11.79 -2.71 22.91
CA TYR A 59 12.97 -1.93 23.24
C TYR A 59 13.57 -2.42 24.55
N ILE A 60 14.89 -2.44 24.59
CA ILE A 60 15.69 -2.79 25.79
C ILE A 60 16.34 -1.51 26.31
N GLN A 61 16.18 -1.22 27.59
CA GLN A 61 16.80 -0.09 28.23
C GLN A 61 18.22 -0.47 28.71
N LEU A 62 19.19 0.28 28.23
CA LEU A 62 20.60 0.11 28.60
C LEU A 62 21.17 1.47 29.02
N GLU A 63 22.13 1.41 29.92
CA GLU A 63 22.99 2.54 30.25
C GLU A 63 24.13 2.59 29.23
N VAL A 64 24.13 3.62 28.41
CA VAL A 64 25.06 3.81 27.29
C VAL A 64 26.01 4.95 27.63
N GLU A 65 27.29 4.71 27.44
CA GLU A 65 28.34 5.72 27.51
C GLU A 65 28.93 5.97 26.13
N TYR A 66 28.94 7.22 25.70
CA TYR A 66 29.54 7.62 24.43
C TYR A 66 31.05 7.84 24.59
N ASP A 67 31.78 6.74 24.76
CA ASP A 67 33.22 6.76 24.92
C ASP A 67 33.94 6.91 23.58
N GLN A 68 34.72 7.98 23.42
CA GLN A 68 35.47 8.30 22.24
C GLN A 68 36.51 7.22 21.85
N GLU A 69 37.15 6.60 22.85
CA GLU A 69 38.14 5.53 22.61
C GLU A 69 37.44 4.27 22.08
N LEU A 70 36.25 3.96 22.58
CA LEU A 70 35.46 2.80 22.17
C LEU A 70 34.94 2.94 20.73
N ILE A 71 34.52 4.14 20.37
CA ILE A 71 34.05 4.47 19.02
C ILE A 71 35.23 4.54 18.03
N GLY A 72 36.44 4.88 18.51
CA GLY A 72 37.66 4.93 17.71
C GLY A 72 37.74 6.15 16.79
N VAL A 73 37.11 7.27 17.16
CA VAL A 73 37.07 8.52 16.40
C VAL A 73 37.93 9.58 17.09
N ALA A 74 38.91 10.12 16.39
CA ALA A 74 39.83 11.12 16.94
C ALA A 74 39.17 12.50 17.10
N ASN A 75 38.25 12.86 16.18
CA ASN A 75 37.50 14.11 16.20
C ASN A 75 36.02 13.89 16.03
N MET A 76 35.26 14.06 17.09
CA MET A 76 33.82 13.88 17.15
C MET A 76 33.01 15.03 16.50
N THR A 77 33.68 16.10 16.07
CA THR A 77 33.04 17.20 15.33
C THR A 77 33.16 17.05 13.83
N ASP A 78 33.94 16.08 13.35
CA ASP A 78 34.13 15.80 11.92
C ASP A 78 33.13 14.75 11.44
N PRO A 79 32.14 15.13 10.60
CA PRO A 79 31.14 14.20 10.09
C PRO A 79 31.73 12.99 9.33
N ALA A 80 32.88 13.15 8.66
CA ALA A 80 33.53 12.06 7.94
C ALA A 80 34.09 11.00 8.91
N GLN A 81 34.73 11.44 9.99
CA GLN A 81 35.23 10.52 11.02
C GLN A 81 34.09 9.85 11.79
N LEU A 82 33.02 10.59 12.08
CA LEU A 82 31.80 10.02 12.69
C LEU A 82 31.16 8.94 11.81
N ALA A 83 31.26 9.07 10.48
CA ALA A 83 30.74 8.07 9.57
C ALA A 83 31.46 6.71 9.71
N ASP A 84 32.77 6.74 9.93
CA ASP A 84 33.65 5.55 9.99
C ASP A 84 33.81 4.96 11.40
N GLY A 85 33.24 5.56 12.43
CA GLY A 85 33.32 5.10 13.82
C GLY A 85 32.71 3.71 14.04
N ASN A 86 33.27 2.95 15.00
CA ASN A 86 32.77 1.64 15.42
C ASN A 86 31.57 1.78 16.36
N TRP A 87 30.43 2.24 15.83
CA TRP A 87 29.21 2.50 16.60
C TRP A 87 28.60 1.25 17.22
N ASP A 88 28.85 0.09 16.64
CA ASP A 88 28.42 -1.20 17.16
C ASP A 88 29.10 -1.57 18.50
N ALA A 89 30.24 -1.00 18.79
CA ALA A 89 30.95 -1.26 20.05
C ALA A 89 30.19 -0.72 21.26
N VAL A 90 29.49 0.41 21.09
CA VAL A 90 28.79 1.13 22.17
C VAL A 90 27.66 0.29 22.78
N PRO A 91 26.64 -0.18 22.04
CA PRO A 91 25.56 -1.00 22.60
C PRO A 91 26.09 -2.37 23.11
N LYS A 92 27.14 -2.91 22.47
CA LYS A 92 27.80 -4.15 22.93
C LYS A 92 28.53 -3.96 24.25
N ALA A 93 29.12 -2.78 24.51
CA ALA A 93 29.74 -2.44 25.81
C ALA A 93 28.67 -2.30 26.89
N ALA A 94 27.59 -1.60 26.63
CA ALA A 94 26.45 -1.45 27.53
C ALA A 94 25.86 -2.81 27.96
N LEU A 95 25.67 -3.75 27.00
CA LEU A 95 25.23 -5.11 27.32
C LEU A 95 26.23 -5.87 28.21
N ARG A 96 27.53 -5.73 27.97
CA ARG A 96 28.56 -6.36 28.80
C ARG A 96 28.61 -5.79 30.24
N ALA A 97 28.39 -4.49 30.39
CA ALA A 97 28.31 -3.85 31.69
C ALA A 97 27.09 -4.36 32.47
N LYS A 98 25.95 -4.59 31.78
CA LYS A 98 24.74 -5.11 32.41
C LYS A 98 24.81 -6.59 32.75
N PHE A 99 25.45 -7.42 31.89
CA PHE A 99 25.58 -8.88 32.07
C PHE A 99 27.05 -9.28 32.28
N THR A 100 27.56 -9.00 33.45
CA THR A 100 28.98 -9.18 33.81
C THR A 100 29.41 -10.65 33.94
N ASP A 101 28.48 -11.57 34.13
CA ASP A 101 28.69 -13.01 34.25
C ASP A 101 28.99 -13.71 32.91
N VAL A 102 28.81 -13.00 31.75
CA VAL A 102 29.00 -13.55 30.41
C VAL A 102 30.46 -13.41 29.95
N SER A 103 31.24 -14.46 30.06
CA SER A 103 32.69 -14.45 29.71
C SER A 103 33.01 -15.16 28.38
N GLY A 104 32.25 -16.20 27.99
CA GLY A 104 32.49 -17.01 26.79
C GLY A 104 32.23 -16.31 25.46
N ARG A 105 33.11 -16.50 24.44
CA ARG A 105 32.92 -15.87 23.09
C ARG A 105 31.58 -16.22 22.47
N ARG A 106 31.09 -17.46 22.60
CA ARG A 106 29.82 -17.92 22.08
C ARG A 106 28.64 -17.25 22.78
N ASP A 107 28.73 -17.11 24.11
CA ASP A 107 27.68 -16.49 24.91
C ASP A 107 27.65 -14.97 24.69
N LYS A 108 28.80 -14.31 24.54
CA LYS A 108 28.86 -12.89 24.14
C LYS A 108 28.20 -12.63 22.81
N ARG A 109 28.36 -13.52 21.79
CA ARG A 109 27.67 -13.38 20.52
C ARG A 109 26.16 -13.47 20.68
N LYS A 110 25.67 -14.39 21.51
CA LYS A 110 24.24 -14.52 21.82
C LYS A 110 23.71 -13.35 22.63
N LEU A 111 24.54 -12.75 23.48
CA LEU A 111 24.18 -11.54 24.22
C LEU A 111 24.02 -10.34 23.28
N TYR A 112 24.93 -10.17 22.33
CA TYR A 112 24.88 -9.07 21.37
C TYR A 112 23.70 -9.18 20.40
N SER A 113 23.23 -10.39 20.09
CA SER A 113 22.02 -10.59 19.31
C SER A 113 20.70 -10.35 20.07
N LEU A 114 20.74 -9.75 21.27
CA LEU A 114 19.54 -9.22 21.91
C LEU A 114 19.13 -7.87 21.30
N LEU A 115 20.05 -7.16 20.67
CA LEU A 115 19.82 -5.86 20.07
C LEU A 115 19.84 -5.95 18.55
N SER A 116 19.07 -5.09 17.92
CA SER A 116 19.08 -4.90 16.48
C SER A 116 20.48 -4.58 15.96
N ASN A 117 20.82 -5.11 14.78
CA ASN A 117 22.08 -4.80 14.10
C ASN A 117 22.21 -3.29 13.76
N GLY A 118 21.11 -2.55 13.72
CA GLY A 118 21.12 -1.10 13.50
C GLY A 118 21.23 -0.25 14.77
N ALA A 119 21.31 -0.85 15.94
CA ALA A 119 21.39 -0.12 17.21
C ALA A 119 22.53 0.90 17.25
N GLY A 120 23.68 0.56 16.65
CA GLY A 120 24.82 1.48 16.55
C GLY A 120 24.52 2.71 15.70
N PHE A 121 23.80 2.56 14.60
CA PHE A 121 23.40 3.70 13.75
C PHE A 121 22.43 4.64 14.45
N ASP A 122 21.48 4.12 15.20
CA ASP A 122 20.53 4.94 15.97
C ASP A 122 21.26 5.76 17.06
N LEU A 123 22.26 5.18 17.70
CA LEU A 123 23.11 5.89 18.68
C LEU A 123 23.99 6.96 18.01
N LYS A 124 24.55 6.67 16.84
CA LYS A 124 25.29 7.64 16.02
C LYS A 124 24.42 8.85 15.67
N ASP A 125 23.24 8.62 15.10
CA ASP A 125 22.33 9.69 14.70
C ASP A 125 21.92 10.56 15.90
N ARG A 126 21.75 9.93 17.07
CA ARG A 126 21.44 10.62 18.32
C ARG A 126 22.60 11.50 18.78
N LEU A 127 23.84 11.02 18.72
CA LEU A 127 25.02 11.83 19.07
C LEU A 127 25.23 12.98 18.10
N ILE A 128 25.03 12.75 16.79
CA ILE A 128 25.10 13.82 15.78
C ILE A 128 24.05 14.90 16.04
N ALA A 129 22.84 14.51 16.42
CA ALA A 129 21.77 15.46 16.76
C ALA A 129 22.05 16.22 18.08
N ASN A 130 22.76 15.62 19.03
CA ASN A 130 23.12 16.23 20.31
C ASN A 130 24.57 15.89 20.70
N PRO A 131 25.55 16.66 20.24
CA PRO A 131 26.98 16.42 20.54
C PRO A 131 27.36 16.53 22.02
N LEU A 132 26.50 17.10 22.88
CA LEU A 132 26.74 17.22 24.33
C LEU A 132 26.70 15.86 25.06
N LEU A 133 26.18 14.82 24.41
CA LEU A 133 26.14 13.46 24.95
C LEU A 133 27.52 12.78 25.03
N LEU A 134 28.53 13.36 24.38
CA LEU A 134 29.89 12.79 24.40
C LEU A 134 30.46 12.70 25.80
N GLY A 135 30.86 11.48 26.22
CA GLY A 135 31.38 11.21 27.57
C GLY A 135 30.31 11.15 28.64
N GLU A 136 29.05 11.34 28.31
CA GLU A 136 27.92 11.24 29.24
C GLU A 136 27.39 9.80 29.29
N GLN A 137 26.83 9.41 30.44
CA GLN A 137 26.08 8.16 30.61
C GLN A 137 24.58 8.47 30.53
N GLU A 138 23.87 7.77 29.69
CA GLU A 138 22.43 7.95 29.49
C GLU A 138 21.70 6.60 29.48
N HIS A 139 20.54 6.53 30.12
CA HIS A 139 19.61 5.40 29.99
C HIS A 139 18.81 5.52 28.72
N ILE A 140 19.10 4.70 27.73
CA ILE A 140 18.47 4.75 26.41
C ILE A 140 17.69 3.47 26.13
N TRP A 141 16.52 3.63 25.50
CA TRP A 141 15.75 2.53 24.94
C TRP A 141 16.28 2.20 23.55
N ILE A 142 16.91 1.03 23.40
CA ILE A 142 17.51 0.55 22.17
C ILE A 142 16.62 -0.54 21.57
N LEU A 143 16.46 -0.54 20.24
CA LEU A 143 15.65 -1.50 19.52
C LEU A 143 16.18 -2.92 19.70
N ALA A 144 15.31 -3.85 20.08
CA ALA A 144 15.63 -5.26 20.18
C ALA A 144 15.70 -5.90 18.78
N ASP A 145 16.38 -7.02 18.69
CA ASP A 145 16.42 -7.89 17.51
C ASP A 145 15.04 -8.50 17.23
N ASP A 146 14.76 -8.88 15.98
CA ASP A 146 13.45 -9.40 15.55
C ASP A 146 13.06 -10.73 16.22
N ASP A 147 14.02 -11.64 16.44
CA ASP A 147 13.78 -12.89 17.17
C ASP A 147 13.39 -12.62 18.63
N ILE A 148 14.01 -11.60 19.26
CA ILE A 148 13.71 -11.16 20.64
C ILE A 148 12.32 -10.52 20.70
N ASP A 149 12.00 -9.64 19.75
CA ASP A 149 10.69 -8.98 19.64
C ASP A 149 9.57 -10.02 19.50
N THR A 150 9.74 -10.96 18.57
CA THR A 150 8.79 -12.05 18.33
C THR A 150 8.59 -12.92 19.57
N TYR A 151 9.68 -13.29 20.26
CA TYR A 151 9.60 -14.06 21.50
C TYR A 151 8.89 -13.28 22.61
N TYR A 152 9.26 -12.02 22.83
CA TYR A 152 8.74 -11.22 23.93
C TYR A 152 7.24 -10.94 23.77
N LYS A 153 6.78 -10.66 22.55
CA LYS A 153 5.35 -10.53 22.21
C LYS A 153 4.58 -11.82 22.49
N SER A 154 5.06 -12.94 21.96
CA SER A 154 4.42 -14.25 22.18
C SER A 154 4.40 -14.68 23.65
N TRP A 155 5.42 -14.30 24.40
CA TRP A 155 5.47 -14.57 25.84
C TRP A 155 4.43 -13.74 26.61
N LEU A 156 4.23 -12.49 26.25
CA LEU A 156 3.18 -11.64 26.85
C LEU A 156 1.78 -12.14 26.52
N ASP A 157 1.59 -12.72 25.33
CA ASP A 157 0.32 -13.33 24.90
C ASP A 157 0.06 -14.72 25.53
N GLY A 158 1.01 -15.25 26.31
CA GLY A 158 0.90 -16.55 27.01
C GLY A 158 1.28 -17.77 26.16
N GLU A 159 1.74 -17.59 24.94
CA GLU A 159 2.16 -18.66 24.01
C GLU A 159 3.61 -18.45 23.53
N PRO A 160 4.62 -18.63 24.40
CA PRO A 160 6.00 -18.27 24.07
C PRO A 160 6.55 -19.07 22.90
N TYR A 161 7.02 -18.39 21.87
CA TYR A 161 7.64 -18.93 20.68
C TYR A 161 9.16 -18.79 20.71
N ALA A 162 9.87 -19.84 21.12
CA ALA A 162 11.32 -19.83 21.38
C ALA A 162 12.15 -20.58 20.33
N ALA A 163 11.66 -20.86 19.11
CA ALA A 163 12.28 -21.80 18.19
C ALA A 163 13.72 -21.45 17.75
N ARG A 164 14.12 -20.18 17.80
CA ARG A 164 15.48 -19.73 17.43
C ARG A 164 16.32 -19.29 18.64
N MET A 165 15.74 -19.28 19.83
CA MET A 165 16.39 -18.75 21.03
C MET A 165 17.06 -19.84 21.85
N SER A 166 18.14 -19.47 22.56
CA SER A 166 18.77 -20.33 23.54
C SER A 166 18.20 -20.05 24.93
N ASP A 167 18.26 -21.07 25.82
CA ASP A 167 17.82 -20.94 27.23
C ASP A 167 18.43 -19.71 27.92
N LYS A 168 19.68 -19.36 27.58
CA LYS A 168 20.37 -18.19 28.14
C LYS A 168 19.70 -16.88 27.69
N GLN A 169 19.34 -16.76 26.41
CA GLN A 169 18.65 -15.56 25.93
C GLN A 169 17.28 -15.42 26.57
N ILE A 170 16.55 -16.52 26.73
CA ILE A 170 15.27 -16.55 27.44
C ILE A 170 15.43 -16.08 28.88
N ALA A 171 16.47 -16.58 29.59
CA ALA A 171 16.77 -16.15 30.96
C ALA A 171 17.11 -14.65 31.06
N TRP A 172 17.91 -14.12 30.11
CA TRP A 172 18.23 -12.68 30.06
C TRP A 172 17.02 -11.81 29.80
N ILE A 173 16.12 -12.24 28.90
CA ILE A 173 14.85 -11.51 28.64
C ILE A 173 13.99 -11.53 29.90
N GLY A 174 13.86 -12.68 30.58
CA GLY A 174 13.15 -12.77 31.85
C GLY A 174 13.73 -11.84 32.92
N GLN A 175 15.06 -11.73 33.01
CA GLN A 175 15.73 -10.78 33.89
C GLN A 175 15.39 -9.33 33.51
N LEU A 176 15.53 -8.96 32.23
CA LEU A 176 15.20 -7.63 31.72
C LEU A 176 13.74 -7.25 31.98
N HIS A 177 12.82 -8.22 31.84
CA HIS A 177 11.40 -8.00 32.13
C HIS A 177 11.16 -7.73 33.62
N ASN A 178 11.73 -8.55 34.49
CA ASN A 178 11.59 -8.40 35.95
C ASN A 178 12.19 -7.08 36.47
N GLU A 179 13.23 -6.59 35.81
CA GLU A 179 13.84 -5.30 36.09
C GLU A 179 13.11 -4.10 35.44
N GLY A 180 12.11 -4.34 34.58
CA GLY A 180 11.42 -3.30 33.83
C GLY A 180 12.26 -2.68 32.70
N ASN A 181 13.33 -3.36 32.27
CA ASN A 181 14.28 -2.89 31.25
C ASN A 181 13.98 -3.42 29.84
N ILE A 182 12.85 -4.06 29.61
CA ILE A 182 12.30 -4.39 28.29
C ILE A 182 10.82 -4.02 28.26
N ARG A 183 10.39 -3.41 27.17
CA ARG A 183 8.98 -3.03 26.97
C ARG A 183 8.62 -2.93 25.51
N LEU A 184 7.34 -3.08 25.21
CA LEU A 184 6.76 -2.76 23.89
C LEU A 184 6.53 -1.25 23.78
N GLN A 185 6.91 -0.68 22.65
CA GLN A 185 6.62 0.70 22.28
C GLN A 185 5.99 0.76 20.91
N PHE A 186 5.30 1.86 20.58
CA PHE A 186 4.78 2.08 19.25
C PHE A 186 5.91 2.10 18.21
N ASN A 187 5.75 1.30 17.17
CA ASN A 187 6.74 1.15 16.11
C ASN A 187 6.71 2.35 15.14
N SER A 188 7.34 3.44 15.53
CA SER A 188 7.47 4.62 14.67
C SER A 188 8.29 4.34 13.41
N ASN A 189 9.26 3.41 13.48
CA ASN A 189 10.12 3.04 12.36
C ASN A 189 9.31 2.53 11.16
N LEU A 190 8.22 1.81 11.42
CA LEU A 190 7.31 1.34 10.37
C LEU A 190 6.82 2.48 9.47
N PHE A 191 6.57 3.68 10.00
CA PHE A 191 6.02 4.83 9.25
C PHE A 191 7.05 5.90 8.90
N THR A 192 8.25 5.85 9.47
CA THR A 192 9.27 6.90 9.27
C THR A 192 10.45 6.45 8.43
N ARG A 193 10.72 5.14 8.38
CA ARG A 193 11.86 4.58 7.65
C ARG A 193 11.46 4.00 6.29
N GLY A 194 12.45 3.80 5.41
CA GLY A 194 12.35 3.00 4.19
C GLY A 194 12.46 1.51 4.48
N ASP A 195 12.69 0.72 3.45
CA ASP A 195 12.86 -0.72 3.58
C ASP A 195 14.19 -1.08 4.28
N SER A 196 14.23 -2.22 4.94
CA SER A 196 15.42 -2.78 5.56
C SER A 196 15.42 -4.29 5.45
N ARG A 197 16.62 -4.89 5.45
CA ARG A 197 16.77 -6.34 5.55
C ARG A 197 16.48 -6.86 6.96
N GLU A 198 16.68 -6.00 7.95
CA GLU A 198 16.37 -6.30 9.35
C GLU A 198 14.88 -5.96 9.60
N PRO A 199 14.05 -6.96 9.91
CA PRO A 199 12.61 -6.74 10.05
C PRO A 199 12.24 -5.65 11.04
N GLU A 200 12.90 -5.56 12.19
CA GLU A 200 12.62 -4.59 13.25
C GLU A 200 12.85 -3.14 12.78
N GLN A 201 13.74 -2.93 11.81
CA GLN A 201 14.04 -1.61 11.25
C GLN A 201 13.26 -1.28 9.98
N ALA A 202 12.70 -2.30 9.32
CA ALA A 202 12.01 -2.12 8.04
C ALA A 202 10.76 -1.25 8.19
N GLY A 203 10.66 -0.22 7.35
CA GLY A 203 9.52 0.70 7.27
C GLY A 203 8.87 0.71 5.90
N ILE A 204 7.67 1.27 5.83
CA ILE A 204 6.86 1.32 4.61
C ILE A 204 6.75 2.73 4.00
N ARG A 205 7.40 3.73 4.59
CA ARG A 205 7.28 5.12 4.11
C ARG A 205 7.73 5.28 2.66
N GLY A 206 8.83 4.62 2.28
CA GLY A 206 9.31 4.63 0.89
C GLY A 206 8.26 4.10 -0.08
N ALA A 207 7.63 2.96 0.25
CA ALA A 207 6.59 2.34 -0.55
C ALA A 207 5.28 3.17 -0.60
N ILE A 208 4.91 3.84 0.49
CA ILE A 208 3.77 4.78 0.53
C ILE A 208 4.02 5.95 -0.42
N MET A 209 5.20 6.58 -0.33
CA MET A 209 5.54 7.73 -1.18
C MET A 209 5.66 7.32 -2.65
N GLY A 210 6.28 6.17 -2.94
CA GLY A 210 6.35 5.64 -4.30
C GLY A 210 4.97 5.34 -4.89
N SER A 211 4.07 4.72 -4.11
CA SER A 211 2.67 4.52 -4.52
C SER A 211 1.96 5.84 -4.78
N LEU A 212 2.13 6.82 -3.91
CA LEU A 212 1.49 8.13 -4.04
C LEU A 212 1.93 8.84 -5.33
N PHE A 213 3.24 8.92 -5.58
CA PHE A 213 3.76 9.53 -6.81
C PHE A 213 3.31 8.79 -8.07
N THR A 214 3.37 7.46 -8.06
CA THR A 214 2.92 6.62 -9.19
C THR A 214 1.43 6.85 -9.49
N LEU A 215 0.57 6.86 -8.46
CA LEU A 215 -0.87 7.06 -8.62
C LEU A 215 -1.24 8.49 -9.03
N ILE A 216 -0.58 9.50 -8.48
CA ILE A 216 -0.78 10.90 -8.90
C ILE A 216 -0.49 11.03 -10.40
N LEU A 217 0.63 10.49 -10.86
CA LEU A 217 0.98 10.54 -12.28
C LEU A 217 -0.03 9.78 -13.15
N THR A 218 -0.41 8.57 -12.69
CA THR A 218 -1.45 7.77 -13.37
C THR A 218 -2.74 8.56 -13.53
N LEU A 219 -3.23 9.21 -12.48
CA LEU A 219 -4.46 10.01 -12.52
C LEU A 219 -4.32 11.23 -13.43
N LEU A 220 -3.22 11.98 -13.30
CA LEU A 220 -2.97 13.19 -14.08
C LEU A 220 -2.87 12.93 -15.59
N LEU A 221 -2.45 11.73 -15.99
CA LEU A 221 -2.36 11.36 -17.40
C LEU A 221 -3.62 10.64 -17.86
N SER A 222 -4.07 9.61 -17.16
CA SER A 222 -5.17 8.74 -17.63
C SER A 222 -6.52 9.45 -17.64
N PHE A 223 -6.80 10.31 -16.64
CA PHE A 223 -8.12 10.96 -16.56
C PHE A 223 -8.33 12.00 -17.65
N PRO A 224 -7.46 13.01 -17.88
CA PRO A 224 -7.65 13.98 -18.95
C PRO A 224 -7.62 13.34 -20.34
N ILE A 225 -6.69 12.42 -20.59
CA ILE A 225 -6.57 11.74 -21.90
C ILE A 225 -7.82 10.86 -22.14
N GLY A 226 -8.20 10.06 -21.14
CA GLY A 226 -9.35 9.15 -21.26
C GLY A 226 -10.67 9.88 -21.43
N VAL A 227 -10.91 10.96 -20.68
CA VAL A 227 -12.11 11.80 -20.80
C VAL A 227 -12.14 12.51 -22.16
N SER A 228 -11.02 13.09 -22.60
CA SER A 228 -10.94 13.75 -23.92
C SER A 228 -11.20 12.78 -25.06
N ALA A 229 -10.64 11.57 -25.00
CA ALA A 229 -10.90 10.52 -25.97
C ALA A 229 -12.39 10.10 -25.97
N ALA A 230 -12.98 9.94 -24.80
CA ALA A 230 -14.40 9.60 -24.66
C ALA A 230 -15.33 10.68 -25.25
N ILE A 231 -15.05 11.95 -24.97
CA ILE A 231 -15.78 13.10 -25.52
C ILE A 231 -15.67 13.11 -27.06
N TYR A 232 -14.46 12.96 -27.58
CA TYR A 232 -14.25 12.93 -29.02
C TYR A 232 -15.03 11.79 -29.68
N LEU A 233 -14.90 10.57 -29.18
CA LEU A 233 -15.53 9.38 -29.75
C LEU A 233 -17.07 9.44 -29.69
N GLU A 234 -17.65 10.03 -28.65
CA GLU A 234 -19.08 10.02 -28.42
C GLU A 234 -19.79 11.22 -29.09
N GLU A 235 -19.18 12.40 -29.08
CA GLU A 235 -19.83 13.64 -29.51
C GLU A 235 -19.33 14.16 -30.85
N PHE A 236 -18.09 13.88 -31.25
CA PHE A 236 -17.47 14.50 -32.42
C PHE A 236 -17.10 13.51 -33.54
N ALA A 237 -16.73 12.28 -33.18
CA ALA A 237 -16.25 11.30 -34.15
C ALA A 237 -17.32 10.94 -35.17
N PRO A 238 -16.99 10.84 -36.49
CA PRO A 238 -17.91 10.38 -37.48
C PRO A 238 -18.19 8.88 -37.28
N LYS A 239 -19.44 8.46 -37.51
CA LYS A 239 -19.81 7.04 -37.46
C LYS A 239 -19.33 6.34 -38.74
N ASN A 240 -18.13 5.77 -38.69
CA ASN A 240 -17.49 5.07 -39.78
C ASN A 240 -16.65 3.87 -39.28
N ARG A 241 -16.16 3.05 -40.23
CA ARG A 241 -15.38 1.85 -39.95
C ARG A 241 -14.11 2.13 -39.11
N TRP A 242 -13.54 3.33 -39.23
CA TRP A 242 -12.36 3.70 -38.45
C TRP A 242 -12.69 3.95 -36.98
N THR A 243 -13.80 4.62 -36.71
CA THR A 243 -14.28 4.82 -35.32
C THR A 243 -14.66 3.48 -34.69
N ASP A 244 -15.36 2.61 -35.44
CA ASP A 244 -15.70 1.25 -34.95
C ASP A 244 -14.45 0.44 -34.68
N PHE A 245 -13.42 0.53 -35.52
CA PHE A 245 -12.13 -0.13 -35.31
C PHE A 245 -11.45 0.37 -34.02
N ILE A 246 -11.43 1.68 -33.77
CA ILE A 246 -10.85 2.26 -32.56
C ILE A 246 -11.62 1.77 -31.33
N GLU A 247 -12.96 1.77 -31.37
CA GLU A 247 -13.79 1.31 -30.24
C GLU A 247 -13.55 -0.16 -29.90
N VAL A 248 -13.48 -1.03 -30.91
CA VAL A 248 -13.16 -2.45 -30.70
C VAL A 248 -11.78 -2.62 -30.08
N ASN A 249 -10.78 -1.85 -30.52
CA ASN A 249 -9.42 -1.94 -29.96
C ASN A 249 -9.36 -1.42 -28.51
N ILE A 250 -10.08 -0.36 -28.15
CA ILE A 250 -10.17 0.10 -26.75
C ILE A 250 -10.76 -1.00 -25.86
N ASN A 251 -11.83 -1.65 -26.31
CA ASN A 251 -12.45 -2.76 -25.57
C ASN A 251 -11.50 -3.97 -25.46
N ASN A 252 -10.78 -4.30 -26.52
CA ASN A 252 -9.80 -5.38 -26.51
C ASN A 252 -8.63 -5.06 -25.58
N LEU A 253 -8.18 -3.81 -25.54
CA LEU A 253 -7.10 -3.36 -24.64
C LEU A 253 -7.49 -3.51 -23.17
N ALA A 254 -8.78 -3.30 -22.82
CA ALA A 254 -9.30 -3.55 -21.47
C ALA A 254 -9.24 -5.02 -21.03
N ALA A 255 -9.19 -5.96 -21.99
CA ALA A 255 -9.11 -7.39 -21.74
C ALA A 255 -7.67 -7.93 -21.69
N VAL A 256 -6.66 -7.10 -21.96
CA VAL A 256 -5.24 -7.51 -21.95
C VAL A 256 -4.80 -7.78 -20.50
N PRO A 257 -4.13 -8.93 -20.23
CA PRO A 257 -3.54 -9.19 -18.91
C PRO A 257 -2.60 -8.07 -18.47
N SER A 258 -2.68 -7.64 -17.22
CA SER A 258 -1.92 -6.49 -16.68
C SER A 258 -0.40 -6.63 -16.83
N ILE A 259 0.12 -7.85 -16.74
CA ILE A 259 1.55 -8.14 -16.92
C ILE A 259 2.09 -7.69 -18.29
N ILE A 260 1.26 -7.74 -19.34
CA ILE A 260 1.64 -7.33 -20.70
C ILE A 260 1.95 -5.84 -20.75
N PHE A 261 1.22 -5.00 -20.01
CA PHE A 261 1.52 -3.57 -19.89
C PHE A 261 2.88 -3.34 -19.22
N GLY A 262 3.26 -4.18 -18.26
CA GLY A 262 4.59 -4.16 -17.65
C GLY A 262 5.69 -4.49 -18.65
N LEU A 263 5.51 -5.54 -19.47
CA LEU A 263 6.44 -5.91 -20.54
C LEU A 263 6.54 -4.80 -21.60
N LEU A 264 5.41 -4.20 -21.97
CA LEU A 264 5.37 -3.06 -22.89
C LEU A 264 6.12 -1.86 -22.29
N GLY A 265 5.91 -1.57 -21.01
CA GLY A 265 6.63 -0.53 -20.29
C GLY A 265 8.14 -0.76 -20.25
N LEU A 266 8.57 -1.99 -20.01
CA LEU A 266 9.97 -2.39 -20.08
C LEU A 266 10.55 -2.15 -21.47
N ALA A 267 9.85 -2.56 -22.51
CA ALA A 267 10.32 -2.43 -23.89
C ALA A 267 10.39 -0.96 -24.35
N ILE A 268 9.32 -0.19 -24.09
CA ILE A 268 9.19 1.17 -24.61
C ILE A 268 9.87 2.18 -23.67
N PHE A 269 9.46 2.25 -22.40
CA PHE A 269 9.93 3.34 -21.54
C PHE A 269 11.37 3.12 -21.07
N ILE A 270 11.75 1.90 -20.74
CA ILE A 270 13.08 1.61 -20.21
C ILE A 270 14.06 1.35 -21.35
N ASN A 271 13.77 0.43 -22.29
CA ASN A 271 14.75 0.03 -23.31
C ASN A 271 14.81 1.01 -24.48
N PHE A 272 13.69 1.59 -24.92
CA PHE A 272 13.67 2.51 -26.06
C PHE A 272 13.90 3.96 -25.64
N PHE A 273 13.16 4.48 -24.63
CA PHE A 273 13.33 5.85 -24.13
C PHE A 273 14.43 6.01 -23.07
N HIS A 274 15.04 4.91 -22.62
CA HIS A 274 16.14 4.91 -21.63
C HIS A 274 15.76 5.59 -20.29
N VAL A 275 14.49 5.53 -19.91
CA VAL A 275 14.05 6.03 -18.59
C VAL A 275 14.61 5.10 -17.51
N PRO A 276 15.13 5.61 -16.39
CA PRO A 276 15.64 4.77 -15.30
C PRO A 276 14.61 3.75 -14.81
N ARG A 277 15.09 2.59 -14.38
CA ARG A 277 14.25 1.56 -13.76
C ARG A 277 13.86 1.97 -12.35
N SER A 278 12.82 1.32 -11.83
CA SER A 278 12.38 1.47 -10.42
C SER A 278 12.00 2.89 -10.01
N VAL A 279 11.53 3.71 -10.94
CA VAL A 279 11.11 5.10 -10.67
C VAL A 279 9.59 5.26 -10.82
N PRO A 280 8.94 6.11 -10.01
CA PRO A 280 7.50 6.34 -10.08
C PRO A 280 6.97 6.78 -11.44
N ILE A 281 7.78 7.51 -12.22
CA ILE A 281 7.36 7.96 -13.56
C ILE A 281 7.09 6.79 -14.51
N VAL A 282 7.93 5.75 -14.52
CA VAL A 282 7.70 4.58 -15.37
C VAL A 282 6.48 3.79 -14.88
N GLY A 283 6.36 3.60 -13.55
CA GLY A 283 5.18 2.96 -12.95
C GLY A 283 3.89 3.67 -13.33
N GLY A 284 3.86 5.00 -13.20
CA GLY A 284 2.70 5.83 -13.56
C GLY A 284 2.34 5.77 -15.03
N LEU A 285 3.32 5.78 -15.94
CA LEU A 285 3.09 5.61 -17.38
C LEU A 285 2.48 4.24 -17.71
N VAL A 286 3.01 3.17 -17.13
CA VAL A 286 2.51 1.81 -17.34
C VAL A 286 1.08 1.65 -16.80
N LEU A 287 0.83 2.13 -15.57
CA LEU A 287 -0.51 2.10 -15.00
C LEU A 287 -1.49 3.02 -15.75
N THR A 288 -1.03 4.11 -16.34
CA THR A 288 -1.82 4.95 -17.25
C THR A 288 -2.33 4.16 -18.44
N LEU A 289 -1.45 3.43 -19.14
CA LEU A 289 -1.85 2.60 -20.28
C LEU A 289 -2.90 1.57 -19.89
N MET A 290 -2.79 0.97 -18.72
CA MET A 290 -3.72 -0.02 -18.20
C MET A 290 -5.08 0.58 -17.82
N THR A 291 -5.09 1.80 -17.22
CA THR A 291 -6.33 2.43 -16.73
C THR A 291 -7.08 3.22 -17.81
N LEU A 292 -6.43 3.65 -18.88
CA LEU A 292 -7.02 4.40 -19.98
C LEU A 292 -8.28 3.75 -20.57
N PRO A 293 -8.30 2.45 -20.93
CA PRO A 293 -9.51 1.82 -21.48
C PRO A 293 -10.69 1.89 -20.52
N THR A 294 -10.46 1.63 -19.22
CA THR A 294 -11.51 1.70 -18.19
C THR A 294 -12.11 3.10 -18.09
N ILE A 295 -11.27 4.15 -18.10
CA ILE A 295 -11.71 5.54 -18.04
C ILE A 295 -12.44 5.94 -19.31
N ILE A 296 -11.97 5.54 -20.49
CA ILE A 296 -12.65 5.83 -21.77
C ILE A 296 -14.04 5.19 -21.81
N ILE A 297 -14.14 3.89 -21.50
CA ILE A 297 -15.40 3.14 -21.56
C ILE A 297 -16.43 3.73 -20.58
N THR A 298 -16.03 3.97 -19.35
CA THR A 298 -16.92 4.51 -18.30
C THR A 298 -17.32 5.95 -18.59
N SER A 299 -16.39 6.77 -19.11
CA SER A 299 -16.69 8.15 -19.51
C SER A 299 -17.65 8.22 -20.70
N ARG A 300 -17.50 7.34 -21.70
CA ARG A 300 -18.45 7.21 -22.81
C ARG A 300 -19.84 6.81 -22.30
N ALA A 301 -19.93 5.83 -21.40
CA ALA A 301 -21.19 5.43 -20.79
C ALA A 301 -21.86 6.60 -20.03
N ALA A 302 -21.07 7.41 -19.32
CA ALA A 302 -21.54 8.60 -18.63
C ALA A 302 -22.08 9.68 -19.61
N ILE A 303 -21.39 9.91 -20.72
CA ILE A 303 -21.85 10.85 -21.78
C ILE A 303 -23.15 10.35 -22.39
N LYS A 304 -23.26 9.06 -22.73
CA LYS A 304 -24.47 8.44 -23.29
C LYS A 304 -25.68 8.53 -22.36
N SER A 305 -25.46 8.54 -21.05
CA SER A 305 -26.55 8.62 -20.07
C SER A 305 -27.22 9.99 -19.99
N VAL A 306 -26.60 11.04 -20.56
CA VAL A 306 -27.21 12.38 -20.63
C VAL A 306 -28.34 12.39 -21.64
N PRO A 307 -29.59 12.80 -21.27
CA PRO A 307 -30.73 12.78 -22.14
C PRO A 307 -30.51 13.58 -23.44
N PRO A 308 -30.95 13.07 -24.64
CA PRO A 308 -30.83 13.79 -25.90
C PRO A 308 -31.54 15.15 -25.89
N SER A 309 -32.66 15.27 -25.17
CA SER A 309 -33.44 16.50 -25.05
C SER A 309 -32.63 17.70 -24.57
N ILE A 310 -31.62 17.48 -23.72
CA ILE A 310 -30.71 18.54 -23.23
C ILE A 310 -29.87 19.08 -24.40
N ARG A 311 -29.38 18.18 -25.27
CA ARG A 311 -28.60 18.56 -26.44
C ARG A 311 -29.44 19.34 -27.43
N GLU A 312 -30.66 18.80 -27.72
CA GLU A 312 -31.62 19.41 -28.64
C GLU A 312 -32.08 20.81 -28.16
N ALA A 313 -32.38 20.95 -26.87
CA ALA A 313 -32.77 22.23 -26.29
C ALA A 313 -31.65 23.29 -26.42
N ALA A 314 -30.41 22.91 -26.12
CA ALA A 314 -29.27 23.81 -26.23
C ALA A 314 -28.98 24.22 -27.69
N LEU A 315 -29.08 23.28 -28.64
CA LEU A 315 -28.95 23.57 -30.06
C LEU A 315 -30.11 24.47 -30.57
N GLY A 316 -31.34 24.23 -30.08
CA GLY A 316 -32.51 25.08 -30.38
C GLY A 316 -32.39 26.50 -29.89
N MET A 317 -31.61 26.76 -28.83
CA MET A 317 -31.27 28.09 -28.36
C MET A 317 -30.08 28.74 -29.12
N GLY A 318 -29.55 28.07 -30.16
CA GLY A 318 -28.45 28.58 -30.98
C GLY A 318 -27.05 28.27 -30.46
N ALA A 319 -26.89 27.39 -29.47
CA ALA A 319 -25.57 27.00 -28.96
C ALA A 319 -24.83 26.16 -30.05
N SER A 320 -23.53 26.42 -30.20
CA SER A 320 -22.67 25.56 -31.03
C SER A 320 -22.50 24.17 -30.41
N LYS A 321 -22.21 23.16 -31.21
CA LYS A 321 -21.94 21.78 -30.71
C LYS A 321 -20.92 21.73 -29.60
N TYR A 322 -19.83 22.51 -29.70
CA TYR A 322 -18.81 22.65 -28.66
C TYR A 322 -19.40 23.21 -27.34
N GLN A 323 -20.23 24.26 -27.43
CA GLN A 323 -20.88 24.84 -26.25
C GLN A 323 -21.85 23.85 -25.58
N VAL A 324 -22.63 23.09 -26.39
CA VAL A 324 -23.51 22.04 -25.89
C VAL A 324 -22.72 21.04 -25.06
N VAL A 325 -21.60 20.55 -25.61
CA VAL A 325 -20.78 19.52 -24.93
C VAL A 325 -20.15 20.08 -23.65
N LEU A 326 -19.48 21.23 -23.68
CA LEU A 326 -18.74 21.73 -22.53
C LEU A 326 -19.64 22.29 -21.43
N HIS A 327 -20.73 22.97 -21.77
CA HIS A 327 -21.55 23.65 -20.78
C HIS A 327 -22.75 22.86 -20.29
N HIS A 328 -23.21 21.85 -21.07
CA HIS A 328 -24.39 21.08 -20.72
C HIS A 328 -24.11 19.59 -20.55
N VAL A 329 -23.44 18.93 -21.49
CA VAL A 329 -23.21 17.47 -21.44
C VAL A 329 -22.14 17.13 -20.42
N LEU A 330 -20.96 17.78 -20.50
CA LEU A 330 -19.81 17.46 -19.65
C LEU A 330 -20.08 17.63 -18.15
N PRO A 331 -20.70 18.73 -17.68
CA PRO A 331 -21.00 18.90 -16.26
C PRO A 331 -21.95 17.82 -15.71
N LEU A 332 -22.87 17.31 -16.55
CA LEU A 332 -23.82 16.25 -16.18
C LEU A 332 -23.17 14.86 -16.20
N ALA A 333 -22.27 14.61 -17.13
CA ALA A 333 -21.55 13.36 -17.26
C ALA A 333 -20.38 13.23 -16.26
N LEU A 334 -19.85 14.36 -15.75
CA LEU A 334 -18.65 14.40 -14.90
C LEU A 334 -18.72 13.47 -13.68
N PRO A 335 -19.82 13.38 -12.92
CA PRO A 335 -19.90 12.44 -11.79
C PRO A 335 -19.74 10.97 -12.21
N GLY A 336 -20.25 10.60 -13.39
CA GLY A 336 -20.05 9.26 -13.98
C GLY A 336 -18.60 9.02 -14.41
N MET A 337 -17.97 10.00 -15.04
CA MET A 337 -16.57 9.96 -15.45
C MET A 337 -15.64 9.82 -14.23
N LEU A 338 -15.88 10.58 -13.16
CA LEU A 338 -15.15 10.46 -11.89
C LEU A 338 -15.32 9.07 -11.27
N THR A 339 -16.49 8.45 -11.41
CA THR A 339 -16.69 7.07 -10.96
C THR A 339 -15.76 6.11 -11.70
N GLY A 340 -15.61 6.27 -13.02
CA GLY A 340 -14.66 5.50 -13.81
C GLY A 340 -13.21 5.70 -13.38
N ALA A 341 -12.82 6.94 -13.11
CA ALA A 341 -11.48 7.25 -12.57
C ALA A 341 -11.25 6.57 -11.21
N ILE A 342 -12.22 6.61 -10.29
CA ILE A 342 -12.15 5.96 -8.98
C ILE A 342 -11.92 4.44 -9.14
N ILE A 343 -12.68 3.80 -10.03
CA ILE A 343 -12.52 2.35 -10.29
C ILE A 343 -11.14 2.06 -10.88
N GLY A 344 -10.70 2.82 -11.88
CA GLY A 344 -9.38 2.66 -12.50
C GLY A 344 -8.23 2.87 -11.51
N MET A 345 -8.34 3.88 -10.64
CA MET A 345 -7.32 4.14 -9.61
C MET A 345 -7.30 3.06 -8.52
N ALA A 346 -8.45 2.55 -8.10
CA ALA A 346 -8.53 1.45 -7.14
C ALA A 346 -7.90 0.18 -7.72
N GLN A 347 -8.12 -0.10 -9.01
CA GLN A 347 -7.46 -1.19 -9.72
C GLN A 347 -5.95 -0.96 -9.78
N ALA A 348 -5.49 0.22 -10.20
CA ALA A 348 -4.08 0.57 -10.32
C ALA A 348 -3.32 0.43 -8.99
N LEU A 349 -3.94 0.82 -7.86
CA LEU A 349 -3.32 0.69 -6.53
C LEU A 349 -3.05 -0.78 -6.14
N GLY A 350 -3.91 -1.71 -6.58
CA GLY A 350 -3.75 -3.13 -6.27
C GLY A 350 -2.84 -3.90 -7.22
N GLU A 351 -2.39 -3.28 -8.31
CA GLU A 351 -1.61 -3.97 -9.33
C GLU A 351 -0.14 -4.13 -8.93
N THR A 352 0.31 -5.38 -8.95
CA THR A 352 1.70 -5.75 -8.61
C THR A 352 2.47 -6.18 -9.84
N ALA A 353 1.89 -7.04 -10.69
CA ALA A 353 2.59 -7.69 -11.79
C ALA A 353 3.27 -6.73 -12.78
N PRO A 354 2.62 -5.69 -13.33
CA PRO A 354 3.28 -4.78 -14.25
C PRO A 354 4.42 -4.00 -13.60
N LEU A 355 4.31 -3.69 -12.31
CA LEU A 355 5.33 -2.94 -11.56
C LEU A 355 6.56 -3.79 -11.24
N LEU A 356 6.37 -5.09 -11.00
CA LEU A 356 7.47 -6.07 -10.91
C LEU A 356 8.26 -6.13 -12.21
N MET A 357 7.58 -6.17 -13.35
CA MET A 357 8.24 -6.30 -14.67
C MET A 357 9.10 -5.09 -15.05
N ILE A 358 8.76 -3.89 -14.62
CA ILE A 358 9.58 -2.68 -14.84
C ILE A 358 10.69 -2.49 -13.80
N GLY A 359 10.84 -3.43 -12.87
CA GLY A 359 11.95 -3.46 -11.92
C GLY A 359 11.71 -2.76 -10.60
N MET A 360 10.46 -2.39 -10.24
CA MET A 360 10.14 -1.80 -8.92
C MET A 360 10.27 -2.80 -7.76
N VAL A 361 11.03 -3.87 -7.96
CA VAL A 361 11.43 -4.89 -6.98
C VAL A 361 12.76 -4.58 -6.29
N ALA A 362 13.42 -3.48 -6.64
CA ALA A 362 14.69 -3.14 -6.04
C ALA A 362 14.52 -2.88 -4.54
N PHE A 363 15.49 -3.38 -3.76
CA PHE A 363 15.62 -3.04 -2.36
C PHE A 363 16.06 -1.56 -2.25
N ILE A 364 15.18 -0.70 -1.74
CA ILE A 364 15.40 0.74 -1.68
C ILE A 364 15.19 1.20 -0.24
N VAL A 365 16.28 1.61 0.39
CA VAL A 365 16.28 2.12 1.76
C VAL A 365 15.83 3.58 1.81
N ASP A 366 16.17 4.35 0.78
CA ASP A 366 15.88 5.79 0.72
C ASP A 366 14.41 6.06 0.46
N ILE A 367 13.91 7.16 1.00
CA ILE A 367 12.54 7.62 0.78
C ILE A 367 12.54 8.54 -0.44
N PRO A 368 11.77 8.21 -1.51
CA PRO A 368 11.75 9.04 -2.72
C PRO A 368 11.19 10.43 -2.41
N ALA A 369 11.85 11.47 -2.91
CA ALA A 369 11.42 12.86 -2.81
C ALA A 369 10.69 13.34 -4.07
N GLY A 370 10.78 12.59 -5.20
CA GLY A 370 10.19 12.97 -6.48
C GLY A 370 9.81 11.79 -7.37
N PHE A 371 9.36 12.13 -8.58
CA PHE A 371 8.89 11.15 -9.57
C PHE A 371 10.02 10.37 -10.25
N THR A 372 11.23 10.83 -10.16
CA THR A 372 12.42 10.27 -10.81
C THR A 372 13.35 9.55 -9.84
N ASP A 373 13.08 9.63 -8.56
CA ASP A 373 13.88 8.94 -7.54
C ASP A 373 13.52 7.45 -7.50
N PRO A 374 14.50 6.59 -7.23
CA PRO A 374 14.23 5.17 -7.05
C PRO A 374 13.16 4.94 -5.97
N ALA A 375 12.16 4.12 -6.29
CA ALA A 375 11.06 3.83 -5.38
C ALA A 375 10.48 2.44 -5.62
N THR A 376 10.02 1.82 -4.56
CA THR A 376 9.06 0.71 -4.60
C THR A 376 7.64 1.24 -4.35
N VAL A 377 6.65 0.38 -4.48
CA VAL A 377 5.23 0.69 -4.20
C VAL A 377 4.65 -0.31 -3.22
N LEU A 378 3.58 0.07 -2.51
CA LEU A 378 2.98 -0.76 -1.45
C LEU A 378 2.66 -2.20 -1.88
N PRO A 379 2.02 -2.48 -3.04
CA PRO A 379 1.74 -3.85 -3.44
C PRO A 379 3.01 -4.68 -3.68
N VAL A 380 4.04 -4.07 -4.23
CA VAL A 380 5.34 -4.72 -4.47
C VAL A 380 6.08 -4.94 -3.15
N GLN A 381 6.05 -3.97 -2.23
CA GLN A 381 6.66 -4.12 -0.90
C GLN A 381 6.01 -5.26 -0.10
N ILE A 382 4.68 -5.37 -0.15
CA ILE A 382 3.94 -6.48 0.46
C ILE A 382 4.40 -7.81 -0.14
N PHE A 383 4.56 -7.88 -1.47
CA PHE A 383 5.04 -9.08 -2.15
C PHE A 383 6.46 -9.45 -1.70
N LEU A 384 7.38 -8.49 -1.64
CA LEU A 384 8.77 -8.72 -1.23
C LEU A 384 8.87 -9.20 0.22
N TRP A 385 8.11 -8.61 1.14
CA TRP A 385 8.09 -9.04 2.53
C TRP A 385 7.41 -10.40 2.73
N ALA A 386 6.36 -10.70 1.93
CA ALA A 386 5.70 -12.01 1.96
C ALA A 386 6.60 -13.15 1.47
N ASP A 387 7.54 -12.85 0.57
CA ASP A 387 8.52 -13.82 0.03
C ASP A 387 9.79 -13.92 0.91
N SER A 388 9.91 -13.10 1.94
CA SER A 388 11.06 -13.11 2.85
C SER A 388 11.07 -14.37 3.72
N PRO A 389 12.24 -15.02 3.92
CA PRO A 389 12.36 -16.18 4.78
C PRO A 389 12.26 -15.88 6.27
N GLU A 390 12.31 -14.60 6.67
CA GLU A 390 12.30 -14.16 8.05
C GLU A 390 10.88 -14.01 8.57
N ARG A 391 10.59 -14.65 9.72
CA ARG A 391 9.24 -14.72 10.28
C ARG A 391 8.66 -13.37 10.69
N ALA A 392 9.49 -12.46 11.18
CA ALA A 392 9.04 -11.15 11.60
C ALA A 392 8.45 -10.33 10.45
N PHE A 393 8.80 -10.64 9.18
CA PHE A 393 8.13 -10.05 8.02
C PHE A 393 6.68 -10.50 7.83
N ILE A 394 6.22 -11.60 8.43
CA ILE A 394 4.81 -12.03 8.35
C ILE A 394 3.90 -10.99 9.02
N GLU A 395 4.29 -10.51 10.21
CA GLU A 395 3.57 -9.43 10.90
C GLU A 395 3.60 -8.14 10.09
N LYS A 396 4.78 -7.77 9.58
CA LYS A 396 4.96 -6.55 8.78
C LYS A 396 4.22 -6.59 7.45
N THR A 397 4.20 -7.74 6.77
CA THR A 397 3.39 -7.96 5.57
C THR A 397 1.91 -7.70 5.86
N SER A 398 1.39 -8.28 6.94
CA SER A 398 0.00 -8.09 7.34
C SER A 398 -0.30 -6.62 7.72
N ALA A 399 0.61 -5.95 8.42
CA ALA A 399 0.50 -4.51 8.70
C ALA A 399 0.55 -3.66 7.43
N ALA A 400 1.44 -3.97 6.48
CA ALA A 400 1.50 -3.28 5.20
C ALA A 400 0.21 -3.46 4.37
N ILE A 401 -0.42 -4.64 4.42
CA ILE A 401 -1.75 -4.87 3.84
C ILE A 401 -2.80 -3.99 4.53
N MET A 402 -2.78 -3.87 5.88
CA MET A 402 -3.68 -2.97 6.60
C MET A 402 -3.50 -1.51 6.17
N VAL A 403 -2.25 -1.07 5.99
CA VAL A 403 -1.94 0.28 5.50
C VAL A 403 -2.40 0.47 4.06
N LEU A 404 -2.19 -0.51 3.17
CA LEU A 404 -2.68 -0.47 1.78
C LEU A 404 -4.20 -0.36 1.73
N LEU A 405 -4.93 -1.16 2.52
CA LEU A 405 -6.39 -1.11 2.61
C LEU A 405 -6.88 0.23 3.18
N SER A 406 -6.19 0.76 4.19
CA SER A 406 -6.49 2.09 4.75
C SER A 406 -6.28 3.19 3.71
N PHE A 407 -5.19 3.12 2.95
CA PHE A 407 -4.91 4.05 1.86
C PHE A 407 -6.00 3.97 0.77
N LEU A 408 -6.42 2.77 0.38
CA LEU A 408 -7.52 2.55 -0.57
C LEU A 408 -8.85 3.15 -0.06
N ILE A 409 -9.18 2.95 1.21
CA ILE A 409 -10.39 3.49 1.84
C ILE A 409 -10.35 5.02 1.84
N VAL A 410 -9.24 5.62 2.25
CA VAL A 410 -9.07 7.09 2.28
C VAL A 410 -9.18 7.67 0.86
N MET A 411 -8.49 7.09 -0.10
CA MET A 411 -8.53 7.50 -1.49
C MET A 411 -9.95 7.42 -2.06
N ASN A 412 -10.62 6.27 -1.91
CA ASN A 412 -11.98 6.07 -2.41
C ASN A 412 -12.98 7.00 -1.72
N THR A 413 -12.87 7.20 -0.41
CA THR A 413 -13.75 8.10 0.35
C THR A 413 -13.60 9.53 -0.12
N THR A 414 -12.35 9.99 -0.30
CA THR A 414 -12.04 11.33 -0.83
C THR A 414 -12.61 11.52 -2.23
N ALA A 415 -12.41 10.53 -3.10
CA ALA A 415 -12.91 10.58 -4.47
C ALA A 415 -14.44 10.55 -4.55
N VAL A 416 -15.12 9.74 -3.72
CA VAL A 416 -16.60 9.73 -3.60
C VAL A 416 -17.12 11.04 -3.03
N TRP A 417 -16.43 11.62 -2.03
CA TRP A 417 -16.79 12.93 -1.49
C TRP A 417 -16.68 14.02 -2.55
N LEU A 418 -15.58 14.04 -3.32
CA LEU A 418 -15.38 14.98 -4.43
C LEU A 418 -16.46 14.83 -5.50
N ARG A 419 -16.77 13.58 -5.89
CA ARG A 419 -17.85 13.29 -6.83
C ARG A 419 -19.19 13.87 -6.36
N LYS A 420 -19.56 13.61 -5.08
CA LYS A 420 -20.83 14.14 -4.50
C LYS A 420 -20.88 15.64 -4.50
N ARG A 421 -19.75 16.32 -4.26
CA ARG A 421 -19.68 17.79 -4.28
C ARG A 421 -19.86 18.37 -5.68
N LEU A 422 -19.42 17.65 -6.70
CA LEU A 422 -19.54 18.04 -8.11
C LEU A 422 -20.85 17.57 -8.76
N GLU A 423 -21.61 16.69 -8.11
CA GLU A 423 -22.91 16.19 -8.59
C GLU A 423 -23.95 17.32 -8.52
N ARG A 424 -24.43 17.75 -9.70
CA ARG A 424 -25.56 18.66 -9.81
C ARG A 424 -26.84 17.82 -9.88
N ARG A 425 -27.67 17.93 -8.85
CA ARG A 425 -29.03 17.36 -8.85
C ARG A 425 -29.99 18.41 -9.39
N TRP A 426 -30.82 17.97 -10.31
CA TRP A 426 -31.87 18.78 -10.92
C TRP A 426 -33.15 18.60 -10.10
#